data_0c98195fe5f32d7bbcfb0ae5d0a6c4a0
#
_entry.id   0c98195fe5f32d7bbcfb0ae5d0a6c4a0
#
_cell.length_a   1.000
_cell.length_b   1.000
_cell.length_c   1.000
_cell.angle_alpha   90.00
_cell.angle_beta   90.00
_cell.angle_gamma   90.00
#
_symmetry.space_group_name_H-M   'P 1'
#
loop_
_entity.id
_entity.type
_entity.pdbx_description
1 polymer ?
#
loop_
_entity_poly.entity_id
_entity_poly.type
_entity_poly.pdbx_seq_one_letter_code
_entity_poly.pdbx_strand_id
1 'polypeptide(L)'
;MYVIYCSSGKEMSVVRQLAEKNIRAYAPRRLVMERHFGRWVRREIFLFSGYVFLDEELTPDTWQAVKACYGTLRILSRSQLSPTEEEYIRFLCNDGHALGMSRGYVAGGALHITDGFLRRFEHKIIRYNKRGKRATADVTIYGRHYEITLGCEFDVPPVIPSISSGTAKYIL
;
A
#
# COMPACT_ATOMS: atom_id res chain seq x y z
N MET A 1 1.59 -9.30 14.94
CA MET A 1 2.50 -8.27 14.38
C MET A 1 2.54 -7.05 15.30
N TYR A 2 3.69 -6.44 15.52
CA TYR A 2 3.87 -5.26 16.38
C TYR A 2 4.37 -4.07 15.57
N VAL A 3 4.20 -2.86 16.10
CA VAL A 3 4.59 -1.63 15.41
C VAL A 3 5.72 -0.93 16.16
N ILE A 4 6.77 -0.61 15.45
CA ILE A 4 7.92 0.16 15.92
C ILE A 4 7.80 1.57 15.35
N TYR A 5 7.87 2.57 16.20
CA TYR A 5 8.00 3.96 15.79
C TYR A 5 9.48 4.32 15.76
N CYS A 6 9.95 4.84 14.64
CA CYS A 6 11.34 5.23 14.43
C CYS A 6 11.45 6.65 13.87
N SER A 7 12.64 7.19 13.87
CA SER A 7 12.91 8.47 13.22
C SER A 7 12.65 8.36 11.71
N SER A 8 11.94 9.33 11.15
CA SER A 8 11.63 9.37 9.73
C SER A 8 12.90 9.32 8.88
N GLY A 9 12.90 8.47 7.84
CA GLY A 9 14.07 8.19 7.01
C GLY A 9 15.03 7.14 7.58
N LYS A 10 14.75 6.58 8.77
CA LYS A 10 15.54 5.50 9.39
C LYS A 10 14.87 4.13 9.29
N GLU A 11 13.71 4.03 8.68
CA GLU A 11 12.89 2.82 8.58
C GLU A 11 13.71 1.64 8.02
N MET A 12 14.39 1.82 6.88
CA MET A 12 15.21 0.75 6.28
C MET A 12 16.48 0.47 7.07
N SER A 13 16.99 1.43 7.83
CA SER A 13 18.10 1.19 8.74
C SER A 13 17.69 0.27 9.89
N VAL A 14 16.52 0.51 10.49
CA VAL A 14 15.96 -0.34 11.54
C VAL A 14 15.67 -1.74 11.00
N VAL A 15 15.02 -1.86 9.83
CA VAL A 15 14.76 -3.16 9.19
C VAL A 15 16.05 -3.96 8.99
N ARG A 16 17.11 -3.34 8.47
CA ARG A 16 18.40 -4.02 8.24
C ARG A 16 19.04 -4.48 9.53
N GLN A 17 19.10 -3.61 10.57
CA GLN A 17 19.67 -3.97 11.87
C GLN A 17 18.92 -5.14 12.54
N LEU A 18 17.60 -5.23 12.35
CA LEU A 18 16.80 -6.37 12.83
C LEU A 18 17.10 -7.62 12.02
N ALA A 19 17.21 -7.51 10.70
CA ALA A 19 17.54 -8.64 9.82
C ALA A 19 18.91 -9.26 10.15
N GLU A 20 19.92 -8.45 10.52
CA GLU A 20 21.22 -8.91 10.99
C GLU A 20 21.13 -9.78 12.27
N LYS A 21 20.03 -9.66 13.01
CA LYS A 21 19.71 -10.47 14.19
C LYS A 21 18.69 -11.57 13.91
N ASN A 22 18.42 -11.86 12.64
CA ASN A 22 17.40 -12.80 12.18
C ASN A 22 15.96 -12.47 12.66
N ILE A 23 15.68 -11.19 12.88
CA ILE A 23 14.36 -10.70 13.28
C ILE A 23 13.67 -10.12 12.05
N ARG A 24 12.49 -10.66 11.69
CA ARG A 24 11.72 -10.21 10.53
C ARG A 24 10.97 -8.92 10.85
N ALA A 25 11.25 -7.90 10.05
CA ALA A 25 10.55 -6.63 10.14
C ALA A 25 10.45 -5.97 8.75
N TYR A 26 9.42 -5.17 8.56
CA TYR A 26 9.09 -4.57 7.26
C TYR A 26 8.80 -3.08 7.41
N ALA A 27 9.21 -2.31 6.42
CA ALA A 27 8.78 -0.93 6.21
C ALA A 27 8.09 -0.85 4.84
N PRO A 28 6.74 -0.86 4.78
CA PRO A 28 6.00 -0.89 3.52
C PRO A 28 6.35 0.31 2.65
N ARG A 29 6.71 0.02 1.39
CA ARG A 29 7.09 1.02 0.38
C ARG A 29 6.23 0.87 -0.85
N ARG A 30 6.09 1.94 -1.59
CA ARG A 30 5.37 1.98 -2.86
C ARG A 30 6.18 2.67 -3.93
N LEU A 31 5.97 2.29 -5.18
CA LEU A 31 6.44 3.04 -6.33
C LEU A 31 5.50 4.21 -6.60
N VAL A 32 6.08 5.36 -6.86
CA VAL A 32 5.39 6.55 -7.35
C VAL A 32 6.06 7.07 -8.60
N MET A 33 5.27 7.71 -9.45
CA MET A 33 5.76 8.45 -10.59
C MET A 33 5.78 9.93 -10.23
N GLU A 34 6.96 10.54 -10.25
CA GLU A 34 7.15 11.97 -10.02
C GLU A 34 7.72 12.64 -11.25
N ARG A 35 7.30 13.88 -11.52
CA ARG A 35 7.90 14.68 -12.57
C ARG A 35 9.16 15.38 -12.05
N HIS A 36 10.29 15.08 -12.68
CA HIS A 36 11.56 15.74 -12.43
C HIS A 36 12.14 16.27 -13.73
N PHE A 37 12.34 17.56 -13.84
CA PHE A 37 12.78 18.26 -15.08
C PHE A 37 12.00 17.82 -16.35
N GLY A 38 10.65 17.77 -16.23
CA GLY A 38 9.77 17.42 -17.35
C GLY A 38 9.66 15.92 -17.64
N ARG A 39 10.48 15.05 -17.04
CA ARG A 39 10.46 13.60 -17.24
C ARG A 39 9.79 12.89 -16.05
N TRP A 40 9.15 11.76 -16.33
CA TRP A 40 8.61 10.90 -15.29
C TRP A 40 9.73 10.01 -14.74
N VAL A 41 9.94 10.07 -13.42
CA VAL A 41 10.91 9.25 -12.68
C VAL A 41 10.19 8.38 -11.68
N ARG A 42 10.57 7.12 -11.61
CA ARG A 42 10.10 6.18 -10.56
C ARG A 42 10.86 6.45 -9.26
N ARG A 43 10.12 6.54 -8.16
CA ARG A 43 10.70 6.63 -6.82
C ARG A 43 9.98 5.69 -5.87
N GLU A 44 10.73 5.12 -4.94
CA GLU A 44 10.17 4.39 -3.81
C GLU A 44 9.99 5.34 -2.62
N ILE A 45 8.81 5.34 -2.05
CA ILE A 45 8.51 6.10 -0.84
C ILE A 45 7.81 5.20 0.18
N PHE A 46 7.98 5.49 1.47
CA PHE A 46 7.30 4.76 2.52
C PHE A 46 5.79 5.03 2.49
N LEU A 47 5.00 3.98 2.76
CA LEU A 47 3.56 4.12 2.97
C LEU A 47 3.27 4.76 4.33
N PHE A 48 4.05 4.36 5.32
CA PHE A 48 3.93 4.84 6.70
C PHE A 48 5.30 5.34 7.16
N SER A 49 5.53 6.64 6.96
CA SER A 49 6.80 7.26 7.37
C SER A 49 6.96 7.21 8.89
N GLY A 50 8.11 6.76 9.36
CA GLY A 50 8.41 6.60 10.79
C GLY A 50 7.90 5.28 11.40
N TYR A 51 7.34 4.36 10.60
CA TYR A 51 6.82 3.09 11.12
C TYR A 51 7.50 1.88 10.48
N VAL A 52 7.84 0.92 11.33
CA VAL A 52 8.34 -0.40 10.96
C VAL A 52 7.45 -1.45 11.63
N PHE A 53 7.09 -2.48 10.88
CA PHE A 53 6.22 -3.56 11.33
C PHE A 53 7.06 -4.80 11.65
N LEU A 54 7.05 -5.21 12.92
CA LEU A 54 7.75 -6.38 13.42
C LEU A 54 6.89 -7.62 13.21
N ASP A 55 7.38 -8.56 12.44
CA ASP A 55 6.71 -9.83 12.12
C ASP A 55 7.27 -11.01 12.91
N GLU A 56 7.48 -10.79 14.18
CA GLU A 56 7.98 -11.77 15.15
C GLU A 56 7.24 -11.64 16.47
N GLU A 57 7.39 -12.64 17.32
CA GLU A 57 6.94 -12.56 18.70
C GLU A 57 7.79 -11.55 19.49
N LEU A 58 7.13 -10.74 20.30
CA LEU A 58 7.80 -9.75 21.15
C LEU A 58 8.28 -10.36 22.45
N THR A 59 9.29 -11.20 22.36
CA THR A 59 10.02 -11.76 23.52
C THR A 59 10.88 -10.67 24.20
N PRO A 60 11.37 -10.89 25.43
CA PRO A 60 12.34 -9.97 26.06
C PRO A 60 13.57 -9.71 25.19
N ASP A 61 14.09 -10.74 24.51
CA ASP A 61 15.26 -10.63 23.64
C ASP A 61 14.95 -9.80 22.38
N THR A 62 13.80 -10.08 21.74
CA THR A 62 13.32 -9.28 20.59
C THR A 62 13.10 -7.82 20.99
N TRP A 63 12.51 -7.57 22.16
CA TRP A 63 12.35 -6.23 22.71
C TRP A 63 13.67 -5.49 22.88
N GLN A 64 14.67 -6.14 23.50
CA GLN A 64 16.01 -5.59 23.67
C GLN A 64 16.66 -5.31 22.31
N ALA A 65 16.57 -6.25 21.37
CA ALA A 65 17.11 -6.11 20.03
C ALA A 65 16.52 -4.90 19.31
N VAL A 66 15.21 -4.69 19.37
CA VAL A 66 14.52 -3.54 18.77
C VAL A 66 14.96 -2.24 19.42
N LYS A 67 15.04 -2.19 20.75
CA LYS A 67 15.49 -0.97 21.47
C LYS A 67 16.92 -0.59 21.16
N ALA A 68 17.78 -1.56 20.89
CA ALA A 68 19.18 -1.34 20.53
C ALA A 68 19.37 -0.85 19.08
N CYS A 69 18.36 -0.92 18.22
CA CYS A 69 18.46 -0.44 16.84
C CYS A 69 18.53 1.10 16.81
N TYR A 70 19.56 1.60 16.14
CA TYR A 70 19.68 3.04 15.92
C TYR A 70 18.53 3.57 15.06
N GLY A 71 17.86 4.58 15.56
CA GLY A 71 16.69 5.18 14.91
C GLY A 71 15.36 4.73 15.51
N THR A 72 15.31 3.67 16.33
CA THR A 72 14.11 3.31 17.08
C THR A 72 13.83 4.33 18.18
N LEU A 73 12.58 4.82 18.22
CA LEU A 73 12.12 5.74 19.25
C LEU A 73 11.31 5.01 20.33
N ARG A 74 10.37 4.16 19.91
CA ARG A 74 9.53 3.36 20.81
C ARG A 74 8.86 2.20 20.07
N ILE A 75 8.48 1.19 20.84
CA ILE A 75 7.62 0.11 20.38
C ILE A 75 6.20 0.44 20.79
N LEU A 76 5.26 0.40 19.85
CA LEU A 76 3.83 0.63 20.11
C LEU A 76 3.18 -0.68 20.54
N SER A 77 3.64 -1.24 21.65
CA SER A 77 3.46 -2.64 22.04
C SER A 77 2.15 -2.97 22.73
N ARG A 78 1.31 -2.00 23.05
CA ARG A 78 0.09 -2.28 23.83
C ARG A 78 -1.10 -2.72 22.99
N SER A 79 -0.97 -2.72 21.68
CA SER A 79 -2.04 -3.13 20.79
C SER A 79 -1.47 -4.01 19.69
N GLN A 80 -1.60 -5.31 19.85
CA GLN A 80 -1.43 -6.23 18.73
C GLN A 80 -2.48 -5.87 17.67
N LEU A 81 -2.07 -5.87 16.40
CA LEU A 81 -3.01 -5.70 15.31
C LEU A 81 -4.09 -6.79 15.34
N SER A 82 -5.31 -6.46 15.01
CA SER A 82 -6.33 -7.46 14.78
C SER A 82 -5.94 -8.37 13.62
N PRO A 83 -6.40 -9.62 13.54
CA PRO A 83 -6.05 -10.51 12.43
C PRO A 83 -6.30 -9.91 11.04
N THR A 84 -7.39 -9.17 10.88
CA THR A 84 -7.73 -8.50 9.62
C THR A 84 -6.75 -7.37 9.30
N GLU A 85 -6.38 -6.58 10.29
CA GLU A 85 -5.41 -5.50 10.12
C GLU A 85 -4.01 -6.05 9.82
N GLU A 86 -3.63 -7.12 10.52
CA GLU A 86 -2.37 -7.81 10.27
C GLU A 86 -2.28 -8.34 8.85
N GLU A 87 -3.36 -8.91 8.32
CA GLU A 87 -3.45 -9.37 6.95
C GLU A 87 -3.28 -8.23 5.94
N TYR A 88 -3.89 -7.07 6.18
CA TYR A 88 -3.69 -5.88 5.35
C TYR A 88 -2.24 -5.39 5.39
N ILE A 89 -1.64 -5.32 6.56
CA ILE A 89 -0.26 -4.87 6.70
C ILE A 89 0.70 -5.85 6.03
N ARG A 90 0.52 -7.17 6.21
CA ARG A 90 1.33 -8.18 5.49
C ARG A 90 1.25 -8.00 3.98
N PHE A 91 0.04 -7.82 3.46
CA PHE A 91 -0.16 -7.54 2.04
C PHE A 91 0.57 -6.28 1.59
N LEU A 92 0.52 -5.20 2.37
CA LEU A 92 1.23 -3.95 2.07
C LEU A 92 2.75 -4.06 2.25
N CYS A 93 3.23 -4.96 3.09
CA CYS A 93 4.66 -5.25 3.24
C CYS A 93 5.27 -5.94 2.03
N ASN A 94 4.48 -6.69 1.26
CA ASN A 94 4.88 -7.35 0.01
C ASN A 94 6.26 -8.03 0.10
N ASP A 95 6.46 -8.81 1.16
CA ASP A 95 7.74 -9.49 1.47
C ASP A 95 8.97 -8.57 1.42
N GLY A 96 8.80 -7.31 1.81
CA GLY A 96 9.85 -6.30 1.82
C GLY A 96 10.09 -5.59 0.48
N HIS A 97 9.37 -5.96 -0.56
CA HIS A 97 9.42 -5.27 -1.85
C HIS A 97 8.49 -4.07 -1.90
N ALA A 98 8.84 -3.05 -2.68
CA ALA A 98 7.94 -1.93 -2.90
C ALA A 98 6.71 -2.35 -3.70
N LEU A 99 5.54 -1.85 -3.31
CA LEU A 99 4.30 -2.04 -4.07
C LEU A 99 4.42 -1.38 -5.45
N GLY A 100 4.21 -2.16 -6.50
CA GLY A 100 4.26 -1.70 -7.88
C GLY A 100 3.11 -0.76 -8.25
N MET A 101 3.15 -0.29 -9.50
CA MET A 101 2.05 0.47 -10.09
C MET A 101 0.87 -0.45 -10.35
N SER A 102 -0.32 -0.02 -10.00
CA SER A 102 -1.56 -0.66 -10.44
C SER A 102 -2.01 -0.11 -11.79
N ARG A 103 -2.95 -0.78 -12.44
CA ARG A 103 -3.58 -0.35 -13.70
C ARG A 103 -5.09 -0.32 -13.57
N GLY A 104 -5.71 0.61 -14.24
CA GLY A 104 -7.16 0.72 -14.23
C GLY A 104 -7.67 1.76 -15.21
N TYR A 105 -8.98 1.84 -15.35
CA TYR A 105 -9.65 2.82 -16.21
C TYR A 105 -10.79 3.50 -15.45
N VAL A 106 -11.20 4.66 -15.92
CA VAL A 106 -12.33 5.40 -15.33
C VAL A 106 -13.53 5.28 -16.24
N ALA A 107 -14.63 4.74 -15.70
CA ALA A 107 -15.93 4.67 -16.35
C ALA A 107 -17.04 5.05 -15.36
N GLY A 108 -18.07 5.77 -15.81
CA GLY A 108 -19.16 6.23 -14.94
C GLY A 108 -18.72 7.08 -13.74
N GLY A 109 -17.58 7.75 -13.82
CA GLY A 109 -17.02 8.53 -12.70
C GLY A 109 -16.26 7.70 -11.66
N ALA A 110 -16.28 6.38 -11.72
CA ALA A 110 -15.59 5.47 -10.84
C ALA A 110 -14.27 4.96 -11.46
N LEU A 111 -13.28 4.66 -10.62
CA LEU A 111 -12.05 4.00 -11.02
C LEU A 111 -12.21 2.49 -10.87
N HIS A 112 -12.03 1.78 -11.97
CA HIS A 112 -12.03 0.32 -12.04
C HIS A 112 -10.59 -0.18 -12.15
N ILE A 113 -10.17 -1.06 -11.24
CA ILE A 113 -8.82 -1.59 -11.21
C ILE A 113 -8.76 -2.91 -11.98
N THR A 114 -7.92 -2.97 -13.00
CA THR A 114 -7.69 -4.16 -13.82
C THR A 114 -6.56 -5.02 -13.29
N ASP A 115 -5.52 -4.40 -12.71
CA ASP A 115 -4.35 -5.11 -12.22
C ASP A 115 -3.63 -4.35 -11.09
N GLY A 116 -2.85 -5.08 -10.29
CA GLY A 116 -1.99 -4.55 -9.26
C GLY A 116 -2.63 -4.44 -7.87
N PHE A 117 -1.87 -3.85 -6.95
CA PHE A 117 -2.18 -3.84 -5.51
C PHE A 117 -3.49 -3.11 -5.15
N LEU A 118 -3.88 -2.10 -5.92
CA LEU A 118 -5.15 -1.37 -5.68
C LEU A 118 -6.38 -2.25 -5.88
N ARG A 119 -6.31 -3.36 -6.59
CA ARG A 119 -7.44 -4.26 -6.81
C ARG A 119 -8.06 -4.75 -5.50
N ARG A 120 -7.24 -5.02 -4.49
CA ARG A 120 -7.71 -5.41 -3.16
C ARG A 120 -8.46 -4.29 -2.43
N PHE A 121 -8.20 -3.04 -2.81
CA PHE A 121 -8.77 -1.84 -2.20
C PHE A 121 -9.74 -1.09 -3.10
N GLU A 122 -10.17 -1.68 -4.24
CA GLU A 122 -11.00 -1.00 -5.24
C GLU A 122 -12.26 -0.37 -4.60
N HIS A 123 -12.96 -1.12 -3.77
CA HIS A 123 -14.15 -0.66 -3.05
C HIS A 123 -13.88 0.38 -1.96
N LYS A 124 -12.61 0.62 -1.62
CA LYS A 124 -12.15 1.61 -0.63
C LYS A 124 -11.49 2.83 -1.29
N ILE A 125 -11.47 2.89 -2.61
CA ILE A 125 -10.89 4.04 -3.32
C ILE A 125 -11.78 5.26 -3.12
N ILE A 126 -11.20 6.30 -2.48
CA ILE A 126 -11.91 7.56 -2.18
C ILE A 126 -11.59 8.66 -3.17
N ARG A 127 -10.44 8.60 -3.84
CA ARG A 127 -10.04 9.56 -4.88
C ARG A 127 -8.97 9.02 -5.79
N TYR A 128 -8.88 9.57 -6.98
CA TYR A 128 -7.82 9.28 -7.95
C TYR A 128 -7.34 10.54 -8.66
N ASN A 129 -6.11 10.49 -9.16
CA ASN A 129 -5.49 11.56 -9.92
C ASN A 129 -4.79 10.98 -11.16
N LYS A 130 -5.45 11.10 -12.33
CA LYS A 130 -4.92 10.60 -13.61
C LYS A 130 -3.59 11.26 -13.97
N ARG A 131 -3.51 12.59 -13.83
CA ARG A 131 -2.29 13.35 -14.15
C ARG A 131 -1.13 12.97 -13.24
N GLY A 132 -1.40 12.72 -11.96
CA GLY A 132 -0.40 12.30 -10.97
C GLY A 132 -0.16 10.80 -10.94
N LYS A 133 -0.84 10.01 -11.78
CA LYS A 133 -0.74 8.54 -11.86
C LYS A 133 -0.87 7.87 -10.48
N ARG A 134 -1.95 8.17 -9.75
CA ARG A 134 -2.17 7.65 -8.39
C ARG A 134 -3.63 7.57 -8.02
N ALA A 135 -3.96 6.65 -7.13
CA ALA A 135 -5.26 6.55 -6.47
C ALA A 135 -5.06 6.39 -4.96
N THR A 136 -6.02 6.86 -4.19
CA THR A 136 -6.01 6.84 -2.72
C THR A 136 -7.17 5.99 -2.25
N ALA A 137 -6.87 5.03 -1.38
CA ALA A 137 -7.84 4.21 -0.69
C ALA A 137 -7.85 4.52 0.80
N ASP A 138 -9.01 4.38 1.44
CA ASP A 138 -9.18 4.48 2.88
C ASP A 138 -9.04 3.08 3.50
N VAL A 139 -8.10 2.92 4.42
CA VAL A 139 -7.88 1.67 5.16
C VAL A 139 -7.96 1.92 6.66
N THR A 140 -8.49 0.97 7.40
CA THR A 140 -8.57 1.07 8.85
C THR A 140 -7.43 0.27 9.48
N ILE A 141 -6.65 0.92 10.36
CA ILE A 141 -5.56 0.32 11.14
C ILE A 141 -5.68 0.83 12.58
N TYR A 142 -5.70 -0.06 13.56
CA TYR A 142 -5.96 0.28 14.97
C TYR A 142 -7.27 1.06 15.17
N GLY A 143 -8.31 0.70 14.42
CA GLY A 143 -9.60 1.39 14.45
C GLY A 143 -9.55 2.84 13.94
N ARG A 144 -8.46 3.27 13.34
CA ARG A 144 -8.28 4.61 12.74
C ARG A 144 -8.22 4.52 11.23
N HIS A 145 -8.79 5.50 10.58
CA HIS A 145 -8.75 5.64 9.12
C HIS A 145 -7.41 6.19 8.67
N TYR A 146 -6.81 5.55 7.68
CA TYR A 146 -5.58 5.98 7.02
C TYR A 146 -5.77 6.02 5.52
N GLU A 147 -5.46 7.16 4.93
CA GLU A 147 -5.43 7.30 3.49
C GLU A 147 -4.11 6.76 2.93
N ILE A 148 -4.16 5.63 2.26
CA ILE A 148 -3.01 5.09 1.52
C ILE A 148 -3.12 5.49 0.05
N THR A 149 -2.08 6.11 -0.47
CA THR A 149 -2.02 6.47 -1.89
C THR A 149 -1.07 5.53 -2.60
N LEU A 150 -1.51 4.83 -3.63
CA LEU A 150 -0.71 3.92 -4.45
C LEU A 150 -0.61 4.43 -5.88
N GLY A 151 0.46 4.03 -6.58
CA GLY A 151 0.64 4.34 -8.00
C GLY A 151 -0.43 3.63 -8.83
N CYS A 152 -0.98 4.35 -9.82
CA CYS A 152 -1.97 3.82 -10.75
C CYS A 152 -1.77 4.41 -12.14
N GLU A 153 -1.60 3.55 -13.13
CA GLU A 153 -1.68 3.93 -14.54
C GLU A 153 -3.11 3.82 -15.02
N PHE A 154 -3.52 4.78 -15.85
CA PHE A 154 -4.89 4.89 -16.32
C PHE A 154 -4.97 4.54 -17.79
N ASP A 155 -5.63 3.43 -18.08
CA ASP A 155 -5.89 2.93 -19.42
C ASP A 155 -7.16 3.60 -20.02
N VAL A 156 -7.33 3.44 -21.31
CA VAL A 156 -8.59 3.79 -22.00
C VAL A 156 -9.66 2.77 -21.58
N PRO A 157 -10.89 3.22 -21.25
CA PRO A 157 -11.98 2.30 -20.94
C PRO A 157 -12.21 1.32 -22.09
N PRO A 158 -12.52 0.04 -21.82
CA PRO A 158 -12.89 -0.90 -22.87
C PRO A 158 -14.15 -0.41 -23.58
N VAL A 159 -14.13 -0.45 -24.90
CA VAL A 159 -15.31 -0.16 -25.71
C VAL A 159 -16.28 -1.31 -25.51
N ILE A 160 -17.38 -1.08 -24.79
CA ILE A 160 -18.48 -2.05 -24.71
C ILE A 160 -19.22 -1.90 -26.04
N PRO A 161 -19.26 -2.95 -26.92
CA PRO A 161 -20.08 -2.88 -28.12
C PRO A 161 -21.53 -2.68 -27.67
N SER A 162 -22.14 -1.58 -28.12
CA SER A 162 -23.57 -1.37 -27.90
C SER A 162 -24.30 -2.55 -28.58
N ILE A 163 -24.94 -3.38 -27.76
CA ILE A 163 -25.89 -4.36 -28.28
C ILE A 163 -27.04 -3.52 -28.85
N SER A 164 -27.01 -3.29 -30.16
CA SER A 164 -28.13 -2.74 -30.85
C SER A 164 -29.29 -3.76 -30.66
N SER A 165 -30.28 -3.36 -29.89
CA SER A 165 -31.55 -4.07 -29.78
C SER A 165 -32.19 -4.12 -31.16
N GLY A 166 -31.81 -5.15 -31.94
CA GLY A 166 -32.50 -5.50 -33.17
C GLY A 166 -33.94 -5.89 -32.83
N THR A 167 -34.85 -4.97 -33.06
CA THR A 167 -36.27 -5.21 -33.02
C THR A 167 -36.58 -6.26 -34.08
N ALA A 168 -36.73 -7.51 -33.67
CA ALA A 168 -37.29 -8.56 -34.54
C ALA A 168 -38.75 -8.19 -34.83
N LYS A 169 -39.00 -7.60 -35.99
CA LYS A 169 -40.35 -7.52 -36.55
C LYS A 169 -40.74 -8.90 -37.00
N TYR A 170 -41.55 -9.60 -36.21
CA TYR A 170 -42.34 -10.71 -36.70
C TYR A 170 -43.44 -10.12 -37.58
N ILE A 171 -43.37 -10.37 -38.90
CA ILE A 171 -44.47 -10.18 -39.83
C ILE A 171 -45.19 -11.54 -39.93
N LEU A 172 -46.47 -11.52 -39.59
CA LEU A 172 -47.40 -12.61 -39.80
C LEU A 172 -47.71 -12.75 -41.28
#